data_79da36c00bcb7e35d6ec6dd07aaab1b4
#
_entry.id   79da36c00bcb7e35d6ec6dd07aaab1b4
#
_cell.length_a   1.000
_cell.length_b   1.000
_cell.length_c   1.000
_cell.angle_alpha   90.00
_cell.angle_beta   90.00
_cell.angle_gamma   90.00
#
_symmetry.space_group_name_H-M   'P 1'
#
loop_
_entity.id
_entity.type
_entity.pdbx_description
1 polymer ?
#
loop_
_entity_poly.entity_id
_entity_poly.type
_entity_poly.pdbx_seq_one_letter_code
_entity_poly.pdbx_strand_id
1 'polypeptide(L)'
;MLFFIAQSRCEYIMGRAYSYEGDVEKAGLYYDKGEELAKKALDTKETVPALLMYAENISQNCSVKGVGYAVSMGTKVQGLAKDIIKLEPKNGAALYMNSAQHIYAPSPFHNYKKGINEMTALYEDKSNIYEKDDLFNITSAIGYGYMERKHYEDARLWFNKSLEYYPGNKFVRGLLKDIDGK
;
A
#
# COMPACT_ATOMS: atom_id res chain seq x y z
N MET A 1 -0.24 -17.56 18.06
CA MET A 1 0.27 -17.03 16.78
C MET A 1 -0.84 -16.81 15.76
N LEU A 2 -1.47 -17.84 15.18
CA LEU A 2 -2.51 -17.69 14.14
C LEU A 2 -3.67 -16.76 14.54
N PHE A 3 -4.09 -16.81 15.79
CA PHE A 3 -5.11 -15.92 16.34
C PHE A 3 -4.72 -14.43 16.23
N PHE A 4 -3.49 -14.08 16.56
CA PHE A 4 -3.00 -12.70 16.45
C PHE A 4 -2.89 -12.24 15.00
N ILE A 5 -2.48 -13.13 14.07
CA ILE A 5 -2.44 -12.83 12.63
C ILE A 5 -3.85 -12.54 12.12
N ALA A 6 -4.83 -13.39 12.45
CA ALA A 6 -6.22 -13.21 12.03
C ALA A 6 -6.82 -11.91 12.60
N GLN A 7 -6.58 -11.61 13.88
CA GLN A 7 -7.03 -10.36 14.48
C GLN A 7 -6.36 -9.14 13.81
N SER A 8 -5.04 -9.20 13.56
CA SER A 8 -4.34 -8.12 12.86
C SER A 8 -4.92 -7.89 11.47
N ARG A 9 -5.29 -8.95 10.73
CA ARG A 9 -5.96 -8.83 9.43
C ARG A 9 -7.33 -8.16 9.55
N CYS A 10 -8.11 -8.49 10.57
CA CYS A 10 -9.39 -7.83 10.81
C CYS A 10 -9.21 -6.32 11.07
N GLU A 11 -8.25 -5.95 11.91
CA GLU A 11 -7.94 -4.54 12.18
C GLU A 11 -7.47 -3.82 10.91
N TYR A 12 -6.61 -4.43 10.11
CA TYR A 12 -6.19 -3.90 8.81
C TYR A 12 -7.37 -3.63 7.88
N ILE A 13 -8.30 -4.59 7.75
CA ILE A 13 -9.49 -4.45 6.90
C ILE A 13 -10.38 -3.30 7.40
N MET A 14 -10.59 -3.18 8.72
CA MET A 14 -11.35 -2.08 9.30
C MET A 14 -10.66 -0.73 9.05
N GLY A 15 -9.35 -0.66 9.23
CA GLY A 15 -8.55 0.53 8.90
C GLY A 15 -8.71 0.94 7.43
N ARG A 16 -8.66 -0.03 6.50
CA ARG A 16 -8.88 0.21 5.06
C ARG A 16 -10.29 0.76 4.78
N ALA A 17 -11.31 0.20 5.42
CA ALA A 17 -12.68 0.68 5.26
C ALA A 17 -12.82 2.14 5.71
N TYR A 18 -12.30 2.53 6.87
CA TYR A 18 -12.31 3.91 7.34
C TYR A 18 -11.46 4.84 6.46
N SER A 19 -10.30 4.39 5.99
CA SER A 19 -9.47 5.15 5.06
C SER A 19 -10.21 5.44 3.74
N TYR A 20 -10.97 4.47 3.21
CA TYR A 20 -11.77 4.66 2.00
C TYR A 20 -12.95 5.62 2.20
N GLU A 21 -13.48 5.70 3.42
CA GLU A 21 -14.49 6.70 3.80
C GLU A 21 -13.91 8.09 4.08
N GLY A 22 -12.58 8.21 4.15
CA GLY A 22 -11.87 9.46 4.45
C GLY A 22 -11.69 9.73 5.95
N ASP A 23 -12.05 8.79 6.84
CA ASP A 23 -11.84 8.89 8.29
C ASP A 23 -10.43 8.40 8.63
N VAL A 24 -9.42 9.22 8.35
CA VAL A 24 -8.00 8.87 8.52
C VAL A 24 -7.61 8.67 9.99
N GLU A 25 -8.29 9.36 10.92
CA GLU A 25 -8.03 9.23 12.36
C GLU A 25 -8.41 7.83 12.85
N LYS A 26 -9.65 7.38 12.56
CA LYS A 26 -10.07 6.03 12.90
C LYS A 26 -9.25 4.98 12.16
N ALA A 27 -8.94 5.20 10.89
CA ALA A 27 -8.08 4.29 10.15
C ALA A 27 -6.74 4.06 10.87
N GLY A 28 -6.10 5.13 11.34
CA GLY A 28 -4.85 5.07 12.10
C GLY A 28 -4.96 4.24 13.38
N LEU A 29 -6.06 4.39 14.16
CA LEU A 29 -6.29 3.61 15.38
C LEU A 29 -6.38 2.09 15.07
N TYR A 30 -7.05 1.72 13.99
CA TYR A 30 -7.15 0.32 13.57
C TYR A 30 -5.80 -0.22 13.09
N TYR A 31 -5.05 0.53 12.30
CA TYR A 31 -3.72 0.11 11.86
C TYR A 31 -2.73 -0.02 13.03
N ASP A 32 -2.80 0.86 14.05
CA ASP A 32 -1.98 0.72 15.26
C ASP A 32 -2.28 -0.57 16.01
N LYS A 33 -3.55 -0.90 16.16
CA LYS A 33 -3.98 -2.13 16.77
C LYS A 33 -3.53 -3.35 15.95
N GLY A 34 -3.65 -3.27 14.63
CA GLY A 34 -3.18 -4.30 13.70
C GLY A 34 -1.66 -4.51 13.80
N GLU A 35 -0.88 -3.43 13.87
CA GLU A 35 0.57 -3.46 14.06
C GLU A 35 0.95 -4.16 15.39
N GLU A 36 0.31 -3.79 16.50
CA GLU A 36 0.52 -4.39 17.82
C GLU A 36 0.28 -5.91 17.80
N LEU A 37 -0.84 -6.33 17.18
CA LEU A 37 -1.21 -7.75 17.08
C LEU A 37 -0.24 -8.54 16.20
N ALA A 38 0.16 -7.96 15.05
CA ALA A 38 1.16 -8.57 14.18
C ALA A 38 2.51 -8.74 14.90
N LYS A 39 2.93 -7.74 15.69
CA LYS A 39 4.13 -7.83 16.49
C LYS A 39 4.05 -8.96 17.53
N LYS A 40 2.92 -9.11 18.23
CA LYS A 40 2.71 -10.25 19.14
C LYS A 40 2.80 -11.61 18.43
N ALA A 41 2.33 -11.66 17.17
CA ALA A 41 2.49 -12.89 16.36
C ALA A 41 3.97 -13.17 16.06
N LEU A 42 4.74 -12.14 15.65
CA LEU A 42 6.18 -12.24 15.38
C LEU A 42 6.97 -12.65 16.62
N ASP A 43 6.65 -12.09 17.80
CA ASP A 43 7.28 -12.43 19.07
C ASP A 43 7.05 -13.91 19.44
N THR A 44 5.98 -14.52 18.93
CA THR A 44 5.70 -15.96 19.12
C THR A 44 6.48 -16.81 18.10
N LYS A 45 6.44 -16.45 16.84
CA LYS A 45 7.16 -17.10 15.74
C LYS A 45 7.18 -16.20 14.50
N GLU A 46 8.37 -15.98 13.94
CA GLU A 46 8.50 -15.30 12.66
C GLU A 46 7.99 -16.20 11.52
N THR A 47 7.00 -15.69 10.80
CA THR A 47 6.39 -16.34 9.64
C THR A 47 6.03 -15.27 8.60
N VAL A 48 5.96 -15.65 7.31
CA VAL A 48 5.59 -14.72 6.25
C VAL A 48 4.23 -14.03 6.52
N PRO A 49 3.16 -14.73 6.93
CA PRO A 49 1.90 -14.04 7.26
C PRO A 49 2.02 -13.03 8.41
N ALA A 50 2.87 -13.28 9.42
CA ALA A 50 3.07 -12.33 10.52
C ALA A 50 3.89 -11.11 10.06
N LEU A 51 4.96 -11.33 9.28
CA LEU A 51 5.76 -10.27 8.66
C LEU A 51 4.89 -9.40 7.74
N LEU A 52 4.04 -10.03 6.93
CA LEU A 52 3.15 -9.34 6.00
C LEU A 52 2.17 -8.44 6.74
N MET A 53 1.45 -8.96 7.75
CA MET A 53 0.52 -8.15 8.54
C MET A 53 1.21 -6.99 9.24
N TYR A 54 2.44 -7.19 9.72
CA TYR A 54 3.22 -6.14 10.34
C TYR A 54 3.60 -5.04 9.33
N ALA A 55 4.13 -5.44 8.17
CA ALA A 55 4.51 -4.53 7.10
C ALA A 55 3.32 -3.74 6.53
N GLU A 56 2.19 -4.41 6.29
CA GLU A 56 0.98 -3.79 5.72
C GLU A 56 0.38 -2.75 6.67
N ASN A 57 0.25 -3.04 7.97
CA ASN A 57 -0.28 -2.07 8.94
C ASN A 57 0.63 -0.83 9.04
N ILE A 58 1.96 -1.01 9.11
CA ILE A 58 2.92 0.11 9.11
C ILE A 58 2.82 0.90 7.80
N SER A 59 2.73 0.21 6.65
CA SER A 59 2.61 0.86 5.34
C SER A 59 1.37 1.74 5.25
N GLN A 60 0.23 1.27 5.74
CA GLN A 60 -0.99 2.08 5.79
C GLN A 60 -0.86 3.25 6.79
N ASN A 61 -0.23 3.04 7.93
CA ASN A 61 0.07 4.11 8.88
C ASN A 61 0.94 5.21 8.28
N CYS A 62 1.86 4.89 7.34
CA CYS A 62 2.63 5.89 6.61
C CYS A 62 1.72 6.85 5.80
N SER A 63 0.58 6.39 5.32
CA SER A 63 -0.35 7.22 4.55
C SER A 63 -1.30 8.06 5.41
N VAL A 64 -1.63 7.63 6.64
CA VAL A 64 -2.61 8.31 7.49
C VAL A 64 -1.99 9.15 8.62
N LYS A 65 -0.76 8.85 9.06
CA LYS A 65 -0.08 9.56 10.17
C LYS A 65 0.82 10.72 9.72
N GLY A 66 0.92 10.94 8.42
CA GLY A 66 1.68 12.05 7.85
C GLY A 66 3.18 11.79 7.70
N VAL A 67 3.87 12.83 7.18
CA VAL A 67 5.25 12.74 6.67
C VAL A 67 6.26 12.29 7.73
N GLY A 68 6.15 12.76 8.97
CA GLY A 68 7.09 12.40 10.04
C GLY A 68 7.11 10.88 10.30
N TYR A 69 5.94 10.26 10.35
CA TYR A 69 5.82 8.81 10.51
C TYR A 69 6.34 8.07 9.26
N ALA A 70 5.98 8.53 8.06
CA ALA A 70 6.42 7.93 6.81
C ALA A 70 7.95 7.95 6.65
N VAL A 71 8.62 9.03 7.03
CA VAL A 71 10.09 9.12 7.03
C VAL A 71 10.71 8.13 8.02
N SER A 72 10.16 8.02 9.24
CA SER A 72 10.71 7.15 10.27
C SER A 72 10.48 5.66 9.99
N MET A 73 9.34 5.29 9.40
CA MET A 73 8.90 3.90 9.26
C MET A 73 8.99 3.34 7.83
N GLY A 74 9.12 4.20 6.82
CA GLY A 74 9.15 3.77 5.41
C GLY A 74 10.31 2.82 5.08
N THR A 75 11.50 3.05 5.64
CA THR A 75 12.65 2.16 5.48
C THR A 75 12.42 0.79 6.12
N LYS A 76 11.68 0.75 7.23
CA LYS A 76 11.30 -0.49 7.91
C LYS A 76 10.34 -1.31 7.05
N VAL A 77 9.33 -0.67 6.46
CA VAL A 77 8.40 -1.34 5.52
C VAL A 77 9.18 -1.96 4.36
N GLN A 78 10.13 -1.22 3.78
CA GLN A 78 10.97 -1.74 2.70
C GLN A 78 11.82 -2.92 3.14
N GLY A 79 12.40 -2.87 4.34
CA GLY A 79 13.18 -3.98 4.90
C GLY A 79 12.32 -5.25 5.04
N LEU A 80 11.15 -5.13 5.67
CA LEU A 80 10.19 -6.22 5.82
C LEU A 80 9.73 -6.79 4.46
N ALA A 81 9.42 -5.92 3.51
CA ALA A 81 9.04 -6.35 2.15
C ALA A 81 10.15 -7.17 1.48
N LYS A 82 11.42 -6.74 1.58
CA LYS A 82 12.56 -7.48 1.05
C LYS A 82 12.75 -8.85 1.74
N ASP A 83 12.52 -8.93 3.03
CA ASP A 83 12.63 -10.19 3.75
C ASP A 83 11.51 -11.16 3.36
N ILE A 84 10.28 -10.66 3.17
CA ILE A 84 9.18 -11.47 2.62
C ILE A 84 9.49 -11.94 1.21
N ILE A 85 10.00 -11.08 0.32
CA ILE A 85 10.36 -11.44 -1.07
C ILE A 85 11.43 -12.53 -1.12
N LYS A 86 12.38 -12.56 -0.17
CA LYS A 86 13.38 -13.65 -0.09
C LYS A 86 12.72 -15.00 0.21
N LEU A 87 11.66 -15.01 1.01
CA LEU A 87 10.94 -16.23 1.41
C LEU A 87 9.87 -16.62 0.38
N GLU A 88 9.17 -15.62 -0.15
CA GLU A 88 8.09 -15.74 -1.13
C GLU A 88 8.30 -14.75 -2.28
N PRO A 89 9.12 -15.08 -3.29
CA PRO A 89 9.51 -14.15 -4.37
C PRO A 89 8.34 -13.62 -5.22
N LYS A 90 7.18 -14.27 -5.17
CA LYS A 90 5.97 -13.92 -5.93
C LYS A 90 4.87 -13.31 -5.07
N ASN A 91 5.16 -12.94 -3.84
CA ASN A 91 4.20 -12.30 -2.94
C ASN A 91 3.88 -10.88 -3.41
N GLY A 92 2.67 -10.67 -3.94
CA GLY A 92 2.24 -9.42 -4.59
C GLY A 92 2.28 -8.22 -3.65
N ALA A 93 1.81 -8.37 -2.41
CA ALA A 93 1.81 -7.30 -1.42
C ALA A 93 3.24 -6.85 -1.09
N ALA A 94 4.18 -7.79 -0.92
CA ALA A 94 5.57 -7.48 -0.63
C ALA A 94 6.27 -6.81 -1.83
N LEU A 95 6.02 -7.28 -3.05
CA LEU A 95 6.52 -6.66 -4.27
C LEU A 95 6.01 -5.21 -4.43
N TYR A 96 4.70 -5.00 -4.20
CA TYR A 96 4.11 -3.67 -4.17
C TYR A 96 4.79 -2.78 -3.12
N MET A 97 4.86 -3.21 -1.85
CA MET A 97 5.45 -2.41 -0.77
C MET A 97 6.93 -2.06 -1.03
N ASN A 98 7.70 -2.97 -1.62
CA ASN A 98 9.09 -2.70 -1.99
C ASN A 98 9.23 -1.57 -3.02
N SER A 99 8.29 -1.47 -3.96
CA SER A 99 8.31 -0.45 -5.03
C SER A 99 7.59 0.85 -4.65
N ALA A 100 6.64 0.80 -3.69
CA ALA A 100 5.76 1.90 -3.29
C ALA A 100 6.53 3.14 -2.78
N GLN A 101 7.72 2.94 -2.20
CA GLN A 101 8.58 4.04 -1.76
C GLN A 101 8.94 5.02 -2.89
N HIS A 102 9.09 4.53 -4.14
CA HIS A 102 9.42 5.40 -5.27
C HIS A 102 8.26 6.28 -5.70
N ILE A 103 7.04 5.94 -5.28
CA ILE A 103 5.83 6.74 -5.52
C ILE A 103 5.50 7.62 -4.30
N TYR A 104 5.50 7.07 -3.09
CA TYR A 104 4.92 7.73 -1.92
C TYR A 104 5.92 8.31 -0.93
N ALA A 105 7.23 8.07 -1.11
CA ALA A 105 8.22 8.69 -0.24
C ALA A 105 8.16 10.21 -0.38
N PRO A 106 8.31 10.98 0.73
CA PRO A 106 8.36 12.42 0.64
C PRO A 106 9.60 12.90 -0.12
N SER A 107 9.52 14.13 -0.69
CA SER A 107 10.69 14.76 -1.32
C SER A 107 11.87 14.85 -0.34
N PRO A 108 13.11 14.56 -0.77
CA PRO A 108 13.58 14.26 -2.13
C PRO A 108 13.66 12.75 -2.46
N PHE A 109 13.06 11.88 -1.67
CA PHE A 109 13.26 10.41 -1.72
C PHE A 109 12.42 9.66 -2.76
N HIS A 110 11.38 10.31 -3.31
CA HIS A 110 10.57 9.69 -4.37
C HIS A 110 11.30 9.70 -5.73
N ASN A 111 10.92 8.77 -6.59
CA ASN A 111 11.32 8.73 -8.00
C ASN A 111 10.15 8.19 -8.83
N TYR A 112 9.23 9.08 -9.19
CA TYR A 112 7.98 8.70 -9.88
C TYR A 112 8.23 7.91 -11.16
N LYS A 113 9.25 8.27 -11.98
CA LYS A 113 9.56 7.53 -13.21
C LYS A 113 9.93 6.07 -12.90
N LYS A 114 10.79 5.87 -11.90
CA LYS A 114 11.20 4.53 -11.48
C LYS A 114 10.01 3.77 -10.88
N GLY A 115 9.24 4.40 -10.00
CA GLY A 115 8.08 3.78 -9.37
C GLY A 115 7.01 3.36 -10.38
N ILE A 116 6.68 4.21 -11.36
CA ILE A 116 5.75 3.88 -12.45
C ILE A 116 6.24 2.67 -13.22
N ASN A 117 7.52 2.64 -13.63
CA ASN A 117 8.07 1.52 -14.40
C ASN A 117 8.02 0.21 -13.61
N GLU A 118 8.43 0.23 -12.34
CA GLU A 118 8.38 -0.96 -11.47
C GLU A 118 6.94 -1.45 -11.25
N MET A 119 6.01 -0.56 -10.91
CA MET A 119 4.61 -0.91 -10.70
C MET A 119 3.94 -1.43 -11.98
N THR A 120 4.28 -0.85 -13.15
CA THR A 120 3.77 -1.34 -14.44
C THR A 120 4.29 -2.75 -14.72
N ALA A 121 5.58 -3.01 -14.50
CA ALA A 121 6.15 -4.34 -14.65
C ALA A 121 5.49 -5.36 -13.71
N LEU A 122 5.22 -4.98 -12.45
CA LEU A 122 4.47 -5.82 -11.52
C LEU A 122 3.05 -6.12 -12.01
N TYR A 123 2.33 -5.10 -12.49
CA TYR A 123 0.96 -5.26 -13.02
C TYR A 123 0.89 -6.20 -14.22
N GLU A 124 1.91 -6.17 -15.08
CA GLU A 124 2.00 -6.99 -16.30
C GLU A 124 2.47 -8.43 -16.02
N ASP A 125 3.25 -8.65 -14.98
CA ASP A 125 3.75 -9.98 -14.61
C ASP A 125 2.66 -10.83 -13.94
N LYS A 126 2.01 -11.67 -14.76
CA LYS A 126 0.95 -12.58 -14.29
C LYS A 126 1.49 -13.83 -13.56
N SER A 127 2.78 -13.96 -13.40
CA SER A 127 3.39 -15.06 -12.63
C SER A 127 3.38 -14.79 -11.12
N ASN A 128 3.20 -13.53 -10.70
CA ASN A 128 3.09 -13.15 -9.30
C ASN A 128 1.71 -13.50 -8.72
N ILE A 129 1.64 -13.62 -7.40
CA ILE A 129 0.41 -13.92 -6.67
C ILE A 129 -0.13 -12.61 -6.11
N TYR A 130 -1.25 -12.16 -6.64
CA TYR A 130 -1.91 -10.92 -6.24
C TYR A 130 -3.27 -11.17 -5.62
N GLU A 131 -3.52 -10.52 -4.49
CA GLU A 131 -4.87 -10.28 -4.00
C GLU A 131 -5.49 -9.08 -4.74
N LYS A 132 -6.80 -8.91 -4.60
CA LYS A 132 -7.53 -7.78 -5.19
C LYS A 132 -6.98 -6.43 -4.71
N ASP A 133 -6.61 -6.36 -3.43
CA ASP A 133 -6.02 -5.17 -2.81
C ASP A 133 -4.66 -4.80 -3.43
N ASP A 134 -3.84 -5.80 -3.78
CA ASP A 134 -2.54 -5.56 -4.40
C ASP A 134 -2.70 -4.90 -5.77
N LEU A 135 -3.62 -5.43 -6.59
CA LEU A 135 -3.89 -4.88 -7.92
C LEU A 135 -4.49 -3.46 -7.85
N PHE A 136 -5.38 -3.22 -6.88
CA PHE A 136 -5.87 -1.87 -6.60
C PHE A 136 -4.73 -0.92 -6.19
N ASN A 137 -3.87 -1.34 -5.28
CA ASN A 137 -2.76 -0.52 -4.79
C ASN A 137 -1.75 -0.22 -5.91
N ILE A 138 -1.38 -1.23 -6.72
CA ILE A 138 -0.47 -1.06 -7.86
C ILE A 138 -1.04 -0.06 -8.88
N THR A 139 -2.29 -0.26 -9.30
CA THR A 139 -2.92 0.60 -10.32
C THR A 139 -3.13 2.03 -9.82
N SER A 140 -3.51 2.20 -8.55
CA SER A 140 -3.63 3.52 -7.92
C SER A 140 -2.28 4.21 -7.79
N ALA A 141 -1.21 3.48 -7.45
CA ALA A 141 0.14 4.02 -7.35
C ALA A 141 0.67 4.51 -8.70
N ILE A 142 0.43 3.76 -9.78
CA ILE A 142 0.80 4.18 -11.14
C ILE A 142 0.06 5.48 -11.50
N GLY A 143 -1.25 5.52 -11.28
CA GLY A 143 -2.07 6.71 -11.54
C GLY A 143 -1.56 7.93 -10.75
N TYR A 144 -1.25 7.75 -9.47
CA TYR A 144 -0.69 8.80 -8.63
C TYR A 144 0.67 9.30 -9.16
N GLY A 145 1.56 8.40 -9.52
CA GLY A 145 2.86 8.76 -10.09
C GLY A 145 2.75 9.57 -11.39
N TYR A 146 1.81 9.23 -12.27
CA TYR A 146 1.53 10.02 -13.47
C TYR A 146 0.92 11.38 -13.14
N MET A 147 -0.02 11.46 -12.19
CA MET A 147 -0.62 12.70 -11.73
C MET A 147 0.44 13.69 -11.21
N GLU A 148 1.35 13.24 -10.35
CA GLU A 148 2.44 14.05 -9.81
C GLU A 148 3.42 14.55 -10.89
N ARG A 149 3.53 13.82 -11.99
CA ARG A 149 4.29 14.22 -13.18
C ARG A 149 3.48 15.06 -14.17
N LYS A 150 2.24 15.40 -13.85
CA LYS A 150 1.29 16.16 -14.69
C LYS A 150 0.94 15.47 -16.00
N HIS A 151 1.07 14.15 -16.08
CA HIS A 151 0.61 13.32 -17.19
C HIS A 151 -0.84 12.87 -16.90
N TYR A 152 -1.78 13.82 -17.00
CA TYR A 152 -3.14 13.65 -16.49
C TYR A 152 -3.97 12.60 -17.25
N GLU A 153 -3.74 12.42 -18.55
CA GLU A 153 -4.42 11.40 -19.34
C GLU A 153 -4.03 9.98 -18.88
N ASP A 154 -2.72 9.75 -18.69
CA ASP A 154 -2.22 8.49 -18.16
C ASP A 154 -2.72 8.25 -16.73
N ALA A 155 -2.74 9.30 -15.90
CA ALA A 155 -3.28 9.23 -14.55
C ALA A 155 -4.75 8.81 -14.54
N ARG A 156 -5.60 9.41 -15.41
CA ARG A 156 -7.02 9.05 -15.56
C ARG A 156 -7.18 7.59 -15.97
N LEU A 157 -6.39 7.12 -16.92
CA LEU A 157 -6.41 5.72 -17.37
C LEU A 157 -6.18 4.77 -16.20
N TRP A 158 -5.13 5.01 -15.42
CA TRP A 158 -4.75 4.12 -14.33
C TRP A 158 -5.68 4.23 -13.11
N PHE A 159 -6.20 5.41 -12.78
CA PHE A 159 -7.22 5.56 -11.75
C PHE A 159 -8.52 4.86 -12.13
N ASN A 160 -8.95 4.91 -13.39
CA ASN A 160 -10.12 4.15 -13.84
C ASN A 160 -9.89 2.64 -13.73
N LYS A 161 -8.69 2.14 -14.07
CA LYS A 161 -8.33 0.72 -13.83
C LYS A 161 -8.40 0.35 -12.34
N SER A 162 -7.96 1.23 -11.43
CA SER A 162 -8.07 0.95 -10.00
C SER A 162 -9.53 0.89 -9.52
N LEU A 163 -10.42 1.71 -10.11
CA LEU A 163 -11.85 1.67 -9.82
C LEU A 163 -12.57 0.43 -10.36
N GLU A 164 -11.97 -0.34 -11.26
CA GLU A 164 -12.49 -1.67 -11.64
C GLU A 164 -12.43 -2.64 -10.44
N TYR A 165 -11.42 -2.50 -9.58
CA TYR A 165 -11.31 -3.29 -8.34
C TYR A 165 -12.24 -2.77 -7.25
N TYR A 166 -12.25 -1.45 -7.00
CA TYR A 166 -13.07 -0.82 -5.96
C TYR A 166 -13.82 0.41 -6.49
N PRO A 167 -14.98 0.19 -7.16
CA PRO A 167 -15.72 1.27 -7.82
C PRO A 167 -16.14 2.41 -6.89
N GLY A 168 -16.40 2.12 -5.62
CA GLY A 168 -16.81 3.10 -4.60
C GLY A 168 -15.66 3.84 -3.91
N ASN A 169 -14.39 3.61 -4.28
CA ASN A 169 -13.26 4.18 -3.56
C ASN A 169 -13.23 5.71 -3.64
N LYS A 170 -13.46 6.38 -2.50
CA LYS A 170 -13.58 7.85 -2.41
C LYS A 170 -12.24 8.56 -2.65
N PHE A 171 -11.13 7.95 -2.23
CA PHE A 171 -9.80 8.52 -2.42
C PHE A 171 -9.47 8.65 -3.92
N VAL A 172 -9.56 7.56 -4.69
CA VAL A 172 -9.28 7.59 -6.13
C VAL A 172 -10.27 8.49 -6.88
N ARG A 173 -11.55 8.47 -6.50
CA ARG A 173 -12.55 9.40 -7.07
C ARG A 173 -12.22 10.86 -6.77
N GLY A 174 -11.65 11.16 -5.62
CA GLY A 174 -11.14 12.50 -5.28
C GLY A 174 -10.01 12.91 -6.21
N LEU A 175 -8.98 12.04 -6.37
CA LEU A 175 -7.86 12.32 -7.28
C LEU A 175 -8.30 12.54 -8.73
N LEU A 176 -9.30 11.78 -9.21
CA LEU A 176 -9.88 12.01 -10.55
C LEU A 176 -10.51 13.39 -10.66
N LYS A 177 -11.23 13.87 -9.63
CA LYS A 177 -11.79 15.22 -9.61
C LYS A 177 -10.70 16.30 -9.59
N ASP A 178 -9.60 16.07 -8.87
CA ASP A 178 -8.49 17.03 -8.78
C ASP A 178 -7.77 17.27 -10.11
N ILE A 179 -7.87 16.29 -11.03
CA ILE A 179 -7.29 16.37 -12.38
C ILE A 179 -8.34 16.63 -13.47
N ASP A 180 -9.59 16.80 -13.10
CA ASP A 180 -10.64 17.10 -14.07
C ASP A 180 -10.41 18.45 -14.74
N GLY A 181 -10.47 18.47 -16.08
CA GLY A 181 -10.21 19.68 -16.88
C GLY A 181 -8.73 20.08 -17.01
N LYS A 182 -7.80 19.24 -16.59
CA LYS A 182 -6.35 19.50 -16.75
C LYS A 182 -5.77 18.76 -17.93
#